data_141562828e809f1e1ce1ef54ed3e2f24
#
_entry.id   141562828e809f1e1ce1ef54ed3e2f24
#
_cell.length_a   1.000
_cell.length_b   1.000
_cell.length_c   1.000
_cell.angle_alpha   90.00
_cell.angle_beta   90.00
_cell.angle_gamma   90.00
#
_symmetry.space_group_name_H-M   'P 1'
#
loop_
_entity.id
_entity.type
_entity.pdbx_description
1 polymer ?
#
loop_
_entity_poly.entity_id
_entity_poly.type
_entity_poly.pdbx_seq_one_letter_code
_entity_poly.pdbx_strand_id
1 'polypeptide(L)'
;MNSIADINPTIAGSIEQAEAIRGSMQMKLDEMRRAYHQDPNPSEAERKHHLKQLKKLIGENTEAISKAISEDYGHRSEHETMFAEFIGTGGGIDDILKNLRKWMKPEKRHIDSTMFPFASNTVIPQPLGVVGLIVPWNFPVFLSVSQIAIAFAAGNRVMVKMSENSRSLTRLLRELSPKYLPEDKLVFIEETGGVGIEFSKLAFDLIIFTGSGATGRKVMASAAENLTPVILELGGKSPAIIDPDYDLAKAAERIMFAKQFNAGQICVNVDYVMVHKSQLDEFIDHCTAWLKTNVPTINSD
;
A
#
# COMPACT_ATOMS: atom_id res chain seq x y z
N MET A 1 -24.75 -6.16 34.93
CA MET A 1 -24.47 -7.03 33.76
C MET A 1 -25.78 -7.08 32.96
N ASN A 2 -25.89 -6.26 31.91
CA ASN A 2 -27.05 -6.33 31.01
C ASN A 2 -26.89 -7.59 30.17
N SER A 3 -27.90 -8.43 30.15
CA SER A 3 -27.88 -9.67 29.39
C SER A 3 -27.95 -9.36 27.88
N ILE A 4 -27.30 -10.16 27.06
CA ILE A 4 -27.33 -10.08 25.57
C ILE A 4 -28.77 -10.09 25.01
N ALA A 5 -29.77 -10.52 25.82
CA ALA A 5 -31.19 -10.57 25.46
C ALA A 5 -31.87 -9.20 25.27
N ASP A 6 -31.24 -8.09 25.70
CA ASP A 6 -31.79 -6.72 25.57
C ASP A 6 -31.28 -5.97 24.33
N ILE A 7 -30.44 -6.61 23.46
CA ILE A 7 -29.92 -5.99 22.27
C ILE A 7 -30.92 -6.14 21.11
N ASN A 8 -31.19 -5.02 20.42
CA ASN A 8 -32.04 -5.03 19.20
C ASN A 8 -31.53 -6.12 18.21
N PRO A 9 -32.44 -7.01 17.71
CA PRO A 9 -32.05 -8.11 16.81
C PRO A 9 -31.19 -7.73 15.61
N THR A 10 -31.39 -6.52 15.08
CA THR A 10 -30.54 -5.97 13.98
C THR A 10 -29.11 -5.71 14.43
N ILE A 11 -28.92 -5.26 15.68
CA ILE A 11 -27.59 -5.02 16.26
C ILE A 11 -26.92 -6.35 16.61
N ALA A 12 -27.66 -7.31 17.15
CA ALA A 12 -27.16 -8.66 17.45
C ALA A 12 -26.64 -9.35 16.18
N GLY A 13 -27.42 -9.36 15.09
CA GLY A 13 -27.00 -9.90 13.80
C GLY A 13 -25.76 -9.22 13.20
N SER A 14 -25.60 -7.90 13.38
CA SER A 14 -24.42 -7.17 12.94
C SER A 14 -23.17 -7.51 13.76
N ILE A 15 -23.31 -7.80 15.06
CA ILE A 15 -22.22 -8.23 15.94
C ILE A 15 -21.77 -9.64 15.56
N GLU A 16 -22.70 -10.60 15.38
CA GLU A 16 -22.38 -11.97 14.97
C GLU A 16 -21.65 -12.00 13.62
N GLN A 17 -22.08 -11.17 12.65
CA GLN A 17 -21.41 -11.04 11.37
C GLN A 17 -19.98 -10.50 11.51
N ALA A 18 -19.77 -9.47 12.33
CA ALA A 18 -18.45 -8.90 12.58
C ALA A 18 -17.53 -9.92 13.27
N GLU A 19 -18.03 -10.69 14.22
CA GLU A 19 -17.27 -11.75 14.90
C GLU A 19 -16.91 -12.90 13.95
N ALA A 20 -17.80 -13.31 13.06
CA ALA A 20 -17.54 -14.34 12.05
C ALA A 20 -16.46 -13.88 11.06
N ILE A 21 -16.53 -12.62 10.58
CA ILE A 21 -15.52 -12.01 9.71
C ILE A 21 -14.17 -12.01 10.42
N ARG A 22 -14.09 -11.50 11.64
CA ARG A 22 -12.87 -11.47 12.44
C ARG A 22 -12.31 -12.88 12.70
N GLY A 23 -13.16 -13.83 13.06
CA GLY A 23 -12.77 -15.21 13.34
C GLY A 23 -12.09 -15.89 12.14
N SER A 24 -12.63 -15.71 10.93
CA SER A 24 -12.02 -16.27 9.72
C SER A 24 -10.63 -15.67 9.42
N MET A 25 -10.48 -14.35 9.59
CA MET A 25 -9.19 -13.69 9.42
C MET A 25 -8.20 -14.03 10.53
N GLN A 26 -8.68 -14.21 11.77
CA GLN A 26 -7.84 -14.63 12.90
C GLN A 26 -7.24 -16.01 12.67
N MET A 27 -8.05 -16.97 12.18
CA MET A 27 -7.53 -18.32 11.84
C MET A 27 -6.41 -18.25 10.81
N LYS A 28 -6.53 -17.38 9.80
CA LYS A 28 -5.49 -17.17 8.79
C LYS A 28 -4.24 -16.51 9.37
N LEU A 29 -4.41 -15.51 10.23
CA LEU A 29 -3.31 -14.87 10.95
C LEU A 29 -2.54 -15.88 11.82
N ASP A 30 -3.26 -16.76 12.51
CA ASP A 30 -2.67 -17.80 13.37
C ASP A 30 -1.91 -18.85 12.54
N GLU A 31 -2.40 -19.20 11.35
CA GLU A 31 -1.68 -20.07 10.40
C GLU A 31 -0.36 -19.41 9.96
N MET A 32 -0.41 -18.14 9.55
CA MET A 32 0.77 -17.37 9.14
C MET A 32 1.77 -17.23 10.29
N ARG A 33 1.32 -17.03 11.52
CA ARG A 33 2.18 -16.97 12.71
C ARG A 33 2.87 -18.30 13.00
N ARG A 34 2.12 -19.40 12.93
CA ARG A 34 2.73 -20.75 13.10
C ARG A 34 3.85 -20.97 12.07
N ALA A 35 3.59 -20.60 10.82
CA ALA A 35 4.60 -20.71 9.77
C ALA A 35 5.80 -19.76 9.99
N TYR A 36 5.55 -18.55 10.52
CA TYR A 36 6.64 -17.65 10.94
C TYR A 36 7.50 -18.24 12.05
N HIS A 37 6.90 -18.82 13.08
CA HIS A 37 7.66 -19.42 14.20
C HIS A 37 8.46 -20.66 13.80
N GLN A 38 8.09 -21.34 12.71
CA GLN A 38 8.88 -22.46 12.17
C GLN A 38 10.15 -21.97 11.46
N ASP A 39 10.12 -20.79 10.81
CA ASP A 39 11.27 -20.14 10.20
C ASP A 39 11.19 -18.61 10.42
N PRO A 40 11.61 -18.13 11.60
CA PRO A 40 11.49 -16.72 11.97
C PRO A 40 12.51 -15.81 11.29
N ASN A 41 13.55 -16.35 10.66
CA ASN A 41 14.59 -15.57 9.99
C ASN A 41 15.03 -16.20 8.66
N PRO A 42 14.17 -16.16 7.64
CA PRO A 42 14.44 -16.78 6.35
C PRO A 42 15.73 -16.24 5.72
N SER A 43 16.44 -17.12 5.03
CA SER A 43 17.70 -16.82 4.37
C SER A 43 17.58 -15.75 3.27
N GLU A 44 18.71 -15.12 2.88
CA GLU A 44 18.76 -14.21 1.71
C GLU A 44 18.21 -14.89 0.45
N ALA A 45 18.55 -16.16 0.23
CA ALA A 45 18.11 -16.91 -0.94
C ALA A 45 16.58 -17.07 -0.98
N GLU A 46 15.98 -17.36 0.15
CA GLU A 46 14.54 -17.54 0.31
C GLU A 46 13.77 -16.23 0.16
N ARG A 47 14.26 -15.14 0.78
CA ARG A 47 13.68 -13.80 0.57
C ARG A 47 13.74 -13.38 -0.89
N LYS A 48 14.85 -13.63 -1.59
CA LYS A 48 15.00 -13.41 -3.03
C LYS A 48 14.07 -14.29 -3.86
N HIS A 49 13.84 -15.53 -3.44
CA HIS A 49 12.88 -16.40 -4.10
C HIS A 49 11.46 -15.81 -4.05
N HIS A 50 10.99 -15.43 -2.86
CA HIS A 50 9.67 -14.82 -2.69
C HIS A 50 9.50 -13.51 -3.48
N LEU A 51 10.52 -12.65 -3.49
CA LEU A 51 10.54 -11.42 -4.31
C LEU A 51 10.42 -11.70 -5.80
N LYS A 52 11.14 -12.73 -6.30
CA LYS A 52 11.05 -13.15 -7.70
C LYS A 52 9.68 -13.73 -8.05
N GLN A 53 9.08 -14.51 -7.15
CA GLN A 53 7.72 -15.04 -7.33
C GLN A 53 6.68 -13.92 -7.34
N LEU A 54 6.81 -12.92 -6.46
CA LEU A 54 5.96 -11.74 -6.45
C LEU A 54 6.09 -10.95 -7.78
N LYS A 55 7.33 -10.77 -8.29
CA LYS A 55 7.57 -10.12 -9.59
C LYS A 55 6.94 -10.90 -10.75
N LYS A 56 7.02 -12.24 -10.72
CA LYS A 56 6.38 -13.10 -11.72
C LYS A 56 4.85 -13.00 -11.66
N LEU A 57 4.26 -13.01 -10.46
CA LEU A 57 2.82 -12.87 -10.28
C LEU A 57 2.28 -11.65 -11.03
N ILE A 58 2.91 -10.48 -10.90
CA ILE A 58 2.45 -9.27 -11.58
C ILE A 58 2.86 -9.24 -13.06
N GLY A 59 4.07 -9.66 -13.39
CA GLY A 59 4.61 -9.58 -14.76
C GLY A 59 3.96 -10.55 -15.74
N GLU A 60 3.64 -11.77 -15.32
CA GLU A 60 2.98 -12.78 -16.14
C GLU A 60 1.47 -12.57 -16.30
N ASN A 61 0.86 -11.69 -15.46
CA ASN A 61 -0.58 -11.45 -15.46
C ASN A 61 -0.94 -9.98 -15.74
N THR A 62 -0.05 -9.22 -16.35
CA THR A 62 -0.19 -7.76 -16.56
C THR A 62 -1.51 -7.40 -17.25
N GLU A 63 -1.89 -8.12 -18.33
CA GLU A 63 -3.12 -7.87 -19.08
C GLU A 63 -4.38 -8.12 -18.22
N ALA A 64 -4.44 -9.26 -17.54
CA ALA A 64 -5.57 -9.61 -16.69
C ALA A 64 -5.72 -8.61 -15.51
N ILE A 65 -4.60 -8.19 -14.93
CA ILE A 65 -4.57 -7.19 -13.84
C ILE A 65 -5.02 -5.83 -14.36
N SER A 66 -4.54 -5.37 -15.52
CA SER A 66 -4.96 -4.12 -16.15
C SER A 66 -6.45 -4.10 -16.43
N LYS A 67 -6.99 -5.20 -16.96
CA LYS A 67 -8.42 -5.36 -17.20
C LYS A 67 -9.23 -5.27 -15.91
N ALA A 68 -8.81 -5.97 -14.86
CA ALA A 68 -9.48 -5.94 -13.56
C ALA A 68 -9.47 -4.53 -12.93
N ILE A 69 -8.36 -3.79 -13.06
CA ILE A 69 -8.28 -2.39 -12.61
C ILE A 69 -9.25 -1.52 -13.42
N SER A 70 -9.28 -1.65 -14.75
CA SER A 70 -10.19 -0.89 -15.61
C SER A 70 -11.66 -1.16 -15.28
N GLU A 71 -12.01 -2.42 -14.98
CA GLU A 71 -13.36 -2.79 -14.49
C GLU A 71 -13.71 -2.10 -13.16
N ASP A 72 -12.78 -2.07 -12.21
CA ASP A 72 -12.99 -1.45 -10.89
C ASP A 72 -13.13 0.09 -10.99
N TYR A 73 -12.45 0.72 -11.95
CA TYR A 73 -12.55 2.18 -12.20
C TYR A 73 -13.75 2.57 -13.08
N GLY A 74 -14.38 1.60 -13.73
CA GLY A 74 -15.32 1.83 -14.82
C GLY A 74 -14.63 2.11 -16.16
N HIS A 75 -13.46 2.69 -16.16
CA HIS A 75 -12.50 2.83 -17.26
C HIS A 75 -11.20 3.43 -16.74
N ARG A 76 -10.07 2.85 -17.12
CA ARG A 76 -8.73 3.40 -16.89
C ARG A 76 -7.82 2.97 -18.05
N SER A 77 -7.09 3.93 -18.63
CA SER A 77 -6.17 3.70 -19.74
C SER A 77 -5.17 2.58 -19.41
N GLU A 78 -4.93 1.68 -20.35
CA GLU A 78 -3.93 0.63 -20.21
C GLU A 78 -2.51 1.21 -20.13
N HIS A 79 -2.23 2.29 -20.87
CA HIS A 79 -0.95 2.99 -20.82
C HIS A 79 -0.73 3.65 -19.46
N GLU A 80 -1.74 4.29 -18.91
CA GLU A 80 -1.68 4.87 -17.56
C GLU A 80 -1.48 3.79 -16.51
N THR A 81 -2.20 2.67 -16.62
CA THR A 81 -2.05 1.52 -15.72
C THR A 81 -0.66 0.91 -15.82
N MET A 82 -0.12 0.74 -17.03
CA MET A 82 1.24 0.24 -17.24
C MET A 82 2.28 1.13 -16.56
N PHE A 83 2.17 2.44 -16.75
CA PHE A 83 3.10 3.41 -16.17
C PHE A 83 2.98 3.48 -14.64
N ALA A 84 1.75 3.61 -14.13
CA ALA A 84 1.47 3.86 -12.73
C ALA A 84 1.66 2.64 -11.82
N GLU A 85 1.32 1.45 -12.34
CA GLU A 85 1.25 0.23 -11.52
C GLU A 85 2.43 -0.72 -11.73
N PHE A 86 2.92 -0.86 -12.97
CA PHE A 86 3.88 -1.94 -13.26
C PHE A 86 5.34 -1.47 -13.35
N ILE A 87 5.61 -0.35 -14.04
CA ILE A 87 7.00 0.09 -14.27
C ILE A 87 7.69 0.39 -12.95
N GLY A 88 7.08 1.21 -12.10
CA GLY A 88 7.64 1.55 -10.78
C GLY A 88 7.76 0.35 -9.85
N THR A 89 6.75 -0.51 -9.83
CA THR A 89 6.70 -1.72 -8.99
C THR A 89 7.79 -2.71 -9.38
N GLY A 90 7.92 -3.00 -10.68
CA GLY A 90 8.94 -3.91 -11.19
C GLY A 90 10.36 -3.42 -10.92
N GLY A 91 10.63 -2.14 -11.19
CA GLY A 91 11.91 -1.50 -10.90
C GLY A 91 12.25 -1.47 -9.40
N GLY A 92 11.24 -1.23 -8.56
CA GLY A 92 11.40 -1.27 -7.10
C GLY A 92 11.80 -2.66 -6.58
N ILE A 93 11.18 -3.73 -7.10
CA ILE A 93 11.56 -5.11 -6.75
C ILE A 93 13.00 -5.42 -7.18
N ASP A 94 13.41 -4.96 -8.37
CA ASP A 94 14.78 -5.16 -8.85
C ASP A 94 15.81 -4.45 -7.97
N ASP A 95 15.52 -3.23 -7.53
CA ASP A 95 16.38 -2.49 -6.60
C ASP A 95 16.48 -3.20 -5.24
N ILE A 96 15.36 -3.70 -4.71
CA ILE A 96 15.35 -4.51 -3.49
C ILE A 96 16.24 -5.75 -3.66
N LEU A 97 16.07 -6.51 -4.74
CA LEU A 97 16.85 -7.73 -5.03
C LEU A 97 18.35 -7.45 -5.09
N LYS A 98 18.75 -6.30 -5.65
CA LYS A 98 20.14 -5.86 -5.75
C LYS A 98 20.74 -5.48 -4.39
N ASN A 99 19.96 -4.82 -3.53
CA ASN A 99 20.46 -4.25 -2.28
C ASN A 99 20.22 -5.14 -1.04
N LEU A 100 19.37 -6.17 -1.12
CA LEU A 100 18.92 -6.99 -0.01
C LEU A 100 20.07 -7.50 0.87
N ARG A 101 21.11 -8.06 0.26
CA ARG A 101 22.29 -8.57 0.97
C ARG A 101 22.98 -7.51 1.83
N LYS A 102 23.02 -6.26 1.33
CA LYS A 102 23.61 -5.13 2.07
C LYS A 102 22.76 -4.78 3.28
N TRP A 103 21.41 -4.73 3.09
CA TRP A 103 20.48 -4.36 4.16
C TRP A 103 20.36 -5.41 5.28
N MET A 104 20.61 -6.69 4.96
CA MET A 104 20.60 -7.77 5.94
C MET A 104 21.86 -7.86 6.80
N LYS A 105 22.92 -7.10 6.50
CA LYS A 105 24.18 -7.18 7.23
C LYS A 105 24.03 -6.67 8.66
N PRO A 106 24.57 -7.40 9.66
CA PRO A 106 24.72 -6.88 11.00
C PRO A 106 25.60 -5.62 11.03
N GLU A 107 25.22 -4.66 11.83
CA GLU A 107 25.93 -3.40 12.00
C GLU A 107 26.55 -3.28 13.39
N LYS A 108 27.86 -3.04 13.44
CA LYS A 108 28.53 -2.73 14.71
C LYS A 108 28.07 -1.37 15.24
N ARG A 109 27.88 -1.27 16.53
CA ARG A 109 27.51 -0.04 17.24
C ARG A 109 28.58 0.31 18.26
N HIS A 110 28.59 1.60 18.64
CA HIS A 110 29.51 2.11 19.67
C HIS A 110 29.31 1.38 21.00
N ILE A 111 30.41 1.20 21.72
CA ILE A 111 30.44 0.70 23.10
C ILE A 111 31.47 1.52 23.88
N ASP A 112 31.14 1.84 25.12
CA ASP A 112 32.09 2.44 26.06
C ASP A 112 33.06 1.33 26.52
N SER A 113 34.26 1.33 25.94
CA SER A 113 35.29 0.34 26.25
C SER A 113 35.90 0.54 27.65
N THR A 114 35.67 1.68 28.30
CA THR A 114 36.09 1.94 29.69
C THR A 114 35.19 1.19 30.67
N MET A 115 33.89 1.19 30.43
CA MET A 115 32.91 0.50 31.23
C MET A 115 32.80 -1.00 30.87
N PHE A 116 33.01 -1.35 29.59
CA PHE A 116 32.81 -2.71 29.07
C PHE A 116 34.02 -3.14 28.23
N PRO A 117 35.20 -3.36 28.84
CA PRO A 117 36.38 -3.81 28.16
C PRO A 117 36.12 -5.19 27.52
N PHE A 118 36.57 -5.37 26.26
CA PHE A 118 36.39 -6.60 25.46
C PHE A 118 34.98 -6.93 24.99
N ALA A 119 33.98 -6.09 25.27
CA ALA A 119 32.63 -6.27 24.74
C ALA A 119 32.48 -5.76 23.28
N SER A 120 31.41 -6.19 22.61
CA SER A 120 31.01 -5.68 21.30
C SER A 120 29.50 -5.55 21.21
N ASN A 121 29.03 -4.46 20.56
CA ASN A 121 27.62 -4.25 20.24
C ASN A 121 27.36 -4.45 18.76
N THR A 122 26.30 -5.22 18.46
CA THR A 122 25.87 -5.46 17.07
C THR A 122 24.36 -5.36 16.98
N VAL A 123 23.86 -4.61 15.98
CA VAL A 123 22.45 -4.58 15.61
C VAL A 123 22.25 -5.55 14.45
N ILE A 124 21.32 -6.47 14.61
CA ILE A 124 21.00 -7.49 13.61
C ILE A 124 19.55 -7.23 13.13
N PRO A 125 19.32 -6.90 11.83
CA PRO A 125 17.98 -6.79 11.28
C PRO A 125 17.26 -8.15 11.31
N GLN A 126 16.04 -8.18 11.86
CA GLN A 126 15.23 -9.40 11.96
C GLN A 126 13.79 -9.11 11.48
N PRO A 127 13.07 -10.12 10.96
CA PRO A 127 11.66 -9.98 10.66
C PRO A 127 10.84 -9.70 11.92
N LEU A 128 9.72 -8.98 11.76
CA LEU A 128 8.77 -8.73 12.83
C LEU A 128 7.80 -9.91 13.02
N GLY A 129 7.35 -10.50 11.92
CA GLY A 129 6.34 -11.56 11.94
C GLY A 129 5.36 -11.46 10.78
N VAL A 130 4.08 -11.24 11.08
CA VAL A 130 3.00 -11.06 10.11
C VAL A 130 2.63 -9.59 10.03
N VAL A 131 2.75 -9.02 8.83
CA VAL A 131 2.42 -7.63 8.54
C VAL A 131 1.02 -7.56 7.92
N GLY A 132 0.15 -6.75 8.49
CA GLY A 132 -1.15 -6.40 7.91
C GLY A 132 -1.02 -5.17 7.02
N LEU A 133 -1.45 -5.27 5.75
CA LEU A 133 -1.52 -4.14 4.83
C LEU A 133 -2.97 -3.75 4.59
N ILE A 134 -3.29 -2.46 4.71
CA ILE A 134 -4.59 -1.89 4.31
C ILE A 134 -4.32 -0.94 3.15
N VAL A 135 -4.79 -1.31 1.97
CA VAL A 135 -4.42 -0.69 0.69
C VAL A 135 -5.60 0.10 0.12
N PRO A 136 -5.39 1.35 -0.36
CA PRO A 136 -6.41 2.14 -1.03
C PRO A 136 -6.62 1.68 -2.49
N TRP A 137 -7.54 2.36 -3.17
CA TRP A 137 -8.00 2.01 -4.52
C TRP A 137 -7.24 2.73 -5.64
N ASN A 138 -6.57 3.85 -5.37
CA ASN A 138 -6.06 4.76 -6.42
C ASN A 138 -4.85 4.21 -7.20
N PHE A 139 -3.97 3.43 -6.57
CA PHE A 139 -2.88 2.68 -7.19
C PHE A 139 -2.79 1.30 -6.53
N PRO A 140 -3.78 0.42 -6.79
CA PRO A 140 -3.96 -0.76 -5.97
C PRO A 140 -2.85 -1.79 -6.11
N VAL A 141 -2.19 -1.91 -7.28
CA VAL A 141 -1.04 -2.80 -7.47
C VAL A 141 0.23 -2.15 -6.92
N PHE A 142 0.52 -0.92 -7.29
CA PHE A 142 1.74 -0.25 -6.83
C PHE A 142 1.79 -0.15 -5.29
N LEU A 143 0.68 0.27 -4.66
CA LEU A 143 0.62 0.45 -3.21
C LEU A 143 0.51 -0.86 -2.42
N SER A 144 0.06 -1.96 -3.02
CA SER A 144 0.10 -3.27 -2.38
C SER A 144 1.44 -3.97 -2.61
N VAL A 145 1.82 -4.15 -3.87
CA VAL A 145 2.97 -4.99 -4.24
C VAL A 145 4.30 -4.39 -3.79
N SER A 146 4.47 -3.07 -3.85
CA SER A 146 5.69 -2.42 -3.35
C SER A 146 5.87 -2.65 -1.84
N GLN A 147 4.79 -2.55 -1.07
CA GLN A 147 4.84 -2.80 0.39
C GLN A 147 5.02 -4.28 0.72
N ILE A 148 4.37 -5.19 -0.03
CA ILE A 148 4.61 -6.63 0.07
C ILE A 148 6.09 -6.95 -0.20
N ALA A 149 6.67 -6.35 -1.24
CA ALA A 149 8.08 -6.57 -1.59
C ALA A 149 9.04 -6.15 -0.47
N ILE A 150 8.80 -4.98 0.16
CA ILE A 150 9.58 -4.51 1.31
C ILE A 150 9.41 -5.44 2.51
N ALA A 151 8.18 -5.88 2.80
CA ALA A 151 7.91 -6.82 3.88
C ALA A 151 8.59 -8.19 3.65
N PHE A 152 8.59 -8.69 2.40
CA PHE A 152 9.30 -9.92 2.03
C PHE A 152 10.83 -9.76 2.12
N ALA A 153 11.36 -8.62 1.70
CA ALA A 153 12.78 -8.30 1.87
C ALA A 153 13.21 -8.32 3.34
N ALA A 154 12.36 -7.79 4.22
CA ALA A 154 12.56 -7.87 5.66
C ALA A 154 12.34 -9.28 6.25
N GLY A 155 11.80 -10.24 5.47
CA GLY A 155 11.57 -11.62 5.88
C GLY A 155 10.17 -11.89 6.44
N ASN A 156 9.28 -10.90 6.46
CA ASN A 156 7.93 -11.00 7.02
C ASN A 156 6.97 -11.80 6.13
N ARG A 157 5.83 -12.18 6.70
CA ARG A 157 4.63 -12.69 6.03
C ARG A 157 3.62 -11.57 5.91
N VAL A 158 2.72 -11.61 4.91
CA VAL A 158 1.86 -10.45 4.61
C VAL A 158 0.41 -10.88 4.39
N MET A 159 -0.49 -10.27 5.14
CA MET A 159 -1.93 -10.31 4.91
C MET A 159 -2.37 -8.94 4.37
N VAL A 160 -3.05 -8.91 3.23
CA VAL A 160 -3.43 -7.67 2.52
C VAL A 160 -4.94 -7.52 2.49
N LYS A 161 -5.46 -6.43 3.05
CA LYS A 161 -6.85 -6.01 2.88
C LYS A 161 -6.90 -4.96 1.78
N MET A 162 -7.49 -5.34 0.65
CA MET A 162 -7.69 -4.44 -0.49
C MET A 162 -8.90 -3.54 -0.27
N SER A 163 -8.96 -2.43 -1.01
CA SER A 163 -10.11 -1.51 -0.97
C SER A 163 -11.40 -2.18 -1.49
N GLU A 164 -12.54 -1.73 -0.97
CA GLU A 164 -13.87 -2.04 -1.48
C GLU A 164 -14.10 -1.61 -2.94
N ASN A 165 -13.31 -0.66 -3.42
CA ASN A 165 -13.34 -0.18 -4.80
C ASN A 165 -12.35 -0.93 -5.73
N SER A 166 -11.70 -1.98 -5.25
CA SER A 166 -10.76 -2.81 -6.02
C SER A 166 -11.19 -4.28 -6.00
N ARG A 167 -12.48 -4.55 -6.24
CA ARG A 167 -13.07 -5.90 -6.08
C ARG A 167 -12.62 -6.87 -7.16
N SER A 168 -12.67 -6.46 -8.42
CA SER A 168 -12.28 -7.30 -9.56
C SER A 168 -10.80 -7.67 -9.44
N LEU A 169 -9.95 -6.69 -9.15
CA LEU A 169 -8.53 -6.91 -8.89
C LEU A 169 -8.30 -7.82 -7.68
N THR A 170 -9.02 -7.61 -6.58
CA THR A 170 -8.84 -8.42 -5.36
C THR A 170 -9.17 -9.89 -5.61
N ARG A 171 -10.27 -10.18 -6.32
CA ARG A 171 -10.67 -11.55 -6.68
C ARG A 171 -9.63 -12.21 -7.56
N LEU A 172 -9.13 -11.49 -8.57
CA LEU A 172 -8.06 -11.97 -9.43
C LEU A 172 -6.78 -12.29 -8.65
N LEU A 173 -6.33 -11.39 -7.76
CA LEU A 173 -5.12 -11.62 -6.96
C LEU A 173 -5.28 -12.77 -5.96
N ARG A 174 -6.47 -12.98 -5.41
CA ARG A 174 -6.78 -14.15 -4.57
C ARG A 174 -6.69 -15.46 -5.33
N GLU A 175 -7.11 -15.48 -6.59
CA GLU A 175 -7.01 -16.67 -7.45
C GLU A 175 -5.55 -16.92 -7.90
N LEU A 176 -4.83 -15.87 -8.25
CA LEU A 176 -3.50 -15.98 -8.83
C LEU A 176 -2.40 -16.21 -7.79
N SER A 177 -2.44 -15.51 -6.66
CA SER A 177 -1.33 -15.51 -5.70
C SER A 177 -0.94 -16.89 -5.18
N PRO A 178 -1.86 -17.86 -4.94
CA PRO A 178 -1.47 -19.21 -4.51
C PRO A 178 -0.69 -20.02 -5.55
N LYS A 179 -0.73 -19.62 -6.83
CA LYS A 179 0.05 -20.25 -7.90
C LYS A 179 1.54 -19.88 -7.87
N TYR A 180 1.89 -18.79 -7.15
CA TYR A 180 3.26 -18.25 -7.06
C TYR A 180 3.82 -18.30 -5.65
N LEU A 181 2.98 -18.12 -4.65
CA LEU A 181 3.38 -17.98 -3.24
C LEU A 181 2.41 -18.77 -2.34
N PRO A 182 2.91 -19.46 -1.31
CA PRO A 182 2.04 -20.17 -0.38
C PRO A 182 1.15 -19.17 0.39
N GLU A 183 -0.07 -19.60 0.72
CA GLU A 183 -1.06 -18.75 1.41
C GLU A 183 -0.65 -18.35 2.83
N ASP A 184 0.24 -19.10 3.45
CA ASP A 184 0.83 -18.74 4.75
C ASP A 184 1.92 -17.66 4.61
N LYS A 185 2.35 -17.32 3.37
CA LYS A 185 3.30 -16.24 3.06
C LYS A 185 2.59 -14.97 2.60
N LEU A 186 1.57 -15.09 1.72
CA LEU A 186 0.80 -13.99 1.17
C LEU A 186 -0.66 -14.36 1.03
N VAL A 187 -1.56 -13.55 1.60
CA VAL A 187 -3.00 -13.69 1.39
C VAL A 187 -3.65 -12.33 1.14
N PHE A 188 -4.57 -12.29 0.17
CA PHE A 188 -5.41 -11.13 -0.11
C PHE A 188 -6.81 -11.33 0.48
N ILE A 189 -7.31 -10.34 1.20
CA ILE A 189 -8.62 -10.32 1.83
C ILE A 189 -9.53 -9.34 1.08
N GLU A 190 -10.69 -9.83 0.66
CA GLU A 190 -11.71 -9.03 -0.03
C GLU A 190 -12.55 -8.25 1.00
N GLU A 191 -12.86 -7.00 0.70
CA GLU A 191 -13.80 -6.20 1.48
C GLU A 191 -15.24 -6.58 1.12
N THR A 192 -15.93 -7.20 2.05
CA THR A 192 -17.33 -7.68 1.89
C THR A 192 -18.33 -6.92 2.77
N GLY A 193 -17.89 -5.85 3.42
CA GLY A 193 -18.65 -5.05 4.38
C GLY A 193 -18.10 -5.21 5.80
N GLY A 194 -17.43 -4.19 6.31
CA GLY A 194 -16.87 -4.17 7.67
C GLY A 194 -15.57 -4.92 7.87
N VAL A 195 -15.05 -5.59 6.84
CA VAL A 195 -13.77 -6.33 6.90
C VAL A 195 -12.62 -5.43 7.34
N GLY A 196 -12.54 -4.20 6.81
CA GLY A 196 -11.47 -3.27 7.18
C GLY A 196 -11.46 -2.88 8.65
N ILE A 197 -12.64 -2.80 9.29
CA ILE A 197 -12.78 -2.54 10.72
C ILE A 197 -12.23 -3.73 11.52
N GLU A 198 -12.70 -4.94 11.20
CA GLU A 198 -12.30 -6.15 11.91
C GLU A 198 -10.83 -6.51 11.64
N PHE A 199 -10.32 -6.24 10.43
CA PHE A 199 -8.91 -6.41 10.08
C PHE A 199 -7.99 -5.54 10.96
N SER A 200 -8.36 -4.29 11.20
CA SER A 200 -7.56 -3.37 12.03
C SER A 200 -7.51 -3.76 13.51
N LYS A 201 -8.42 -4.62 13.98
CA LYS A 201 -8.45 -5.16 15.35
C LYS A 201 -7.61 -6.42 15.52
N LEU A 202 -7.10 -7.01 14.44
CA LEU A 202 -6.24 -8.19 14.53
C LEU A 202 -4.87 -7.80 15.11
N ALA A 203 -4.33 -8.65 15.95
CA ALA A 203 -3.06 -8.40 16.61
C ALA A 203 -1.87 -8.72 15.67
N PHE A 204 -1.67 -7.96 14.60
CA PHE A 204 -0.51 -8.04 13.73
C PHE A 204 0.77 -7.60 14.45
N ASP A 205 1.92 -7.97 13.89
CA ASP A 205 3.23 -7.53 14.38
C ASP A 205 3.59 -6.13 13.82
N LEU A 206 2.90 -5.69 12.77
CA LEU A 206 2.91 -4.35 12.19
C LEU A 206 1.67 -4.18 11.32
N ILE A 207 1.02 -3.02 11.37
CA ILE A 207 0.02 -2.61 10.36
C ILE A 207 0.58 -1.46 9.53
N ILE A 208 0.50 -1.58 8.21
CA ILE A 208 0.76 -0.49 7.27
C ILE A 208 -0.57 -0.09 6.64
N PHE A 209 -0.94 1.15 6.81
CA PHE A 209 -2.18 1.73 6.28
C PHE A 209 -1.87 2.85 5.31
N THR A 210 -2.45 2.79 4.12
CA THR A 210 -2.46 3.90 3.18
C THR A 210 -3.89 4.37 2.93
N GLY A 211 -4.17 5.67 3.13
CA GLY A 211 -5.51 6.21 2.93
C GLY A 211 -5.74 7.58 3.57
N SER A 212 -6.98 7.86 3.97
CA SER A 212 -7.32 9.15 4.59
C SER A 212 -6.86 9.28 6.03
N GLY A 213 -6.50 10.49 6.47
CA GLY A 213 -6.15 10.75 7.87
C GLY A 213 -7.28 10.41 8.86
N ALA A 214 -8.54 10.56 8.44
CA ALA A 214 -9.69 10.19 9.28
C ALA A 214 -9.76 8.68 9.53
N THR A 215 -9.54 7.87 8.51
CA THR A 215 -9.49 6.40 8.63
C THR A 215 -8.22 5.95 9.35
N GLY A 216 -7.08 6.58 9.07
CA GLY A 216 -5.80 6.27 9.74
C GLY A 216 -5.87 6.41 11.27
N ARG A 217 -6.57 7.44 11.77
CA ARG A 217 -6.81 7.58 13.22
C ARG A 217 -7.60 6.41 13.80
N LYS A 218 -8.60 5.90 13.07
CA LYS A 218 -9.39 4.74 13.50
C LYS A 218 -8.57 3.46 13.50
N VAL A 219 -7.76 3.26 12.46
CA VAL A 219 -6.84 2.11 12.37
C VAL A 219 -5.84 2.15 13.53
N MET A 220 -5.22 3.30 13.79
CA MET A 220 -4.27 3.47 14.89
C MET A 220 -4.92 3.20 16.25
N ALA A 221 -6.16 3.69 16.47
CA ALA A 221 -6.91 3.44 17.70
C ALA A 221 -7.21 1.95 17.91
N SER A 222 -7.63 1.23 16.85
CA SER A 222 -7.87 -0.21 16.92
C SER A 222 -6.58 -1.01 17.15
N ALA A 223 -5.49 -0.65 16.49
CA ALA A 223 -4.19 -1.30 16.64
C ALA A 223 -3.61 -1.13 18.06
N ALA A 224 -3.89 0.00 18.70
CA ALA A 224 -3.42 0.29 20.06
C ALA A 224 -3.94 -0.70 21.12
N GLU A 225 -5.12 -1.31 20.90
CA GLU A 225 -5.67 -2.34 21.79
C GLU A 225 -4.77 -3.57 21.92
N ASN A 226 -4.00 -3.86 20.86
CA ASN A 226 -3.04 -4.96 20.81
C ASN A 226 -1.59 -4.52 20.91
N LEU A 227 -1.33 -3.22 21.13
CA LEU A 227 0.00 -2.60 21.06
C LEU A 227 0.69 -2.84 19.70
N THR A 228 -0.09 -3.04 18.64
CA THR A 228 0.43 -3.23 17.28
C THR A 228 1.00 -1.91 16.75
N PRO A 229 2.28 -1.86 16.35
CA PRO A 229 2.86 -0.70 15.68
C PRO A 229 2.13 -0.39 14.37
N VAL A 230 2.03 0.90 14.01
CA VAL A 230 1.41 1.32 12.76
C VAL A 230 2.32 2.24 11.96
N ILE A 231 2.32 2.07 10.63
CA ILE A 231 2.85 3.02 9.66
C ILE A 231 1.65 3.59 8.91
N LEU A 232 1.51 4.92 8.91
CA LEU A 232 0.39 5.61 8.29
C LEU A 232 0.88 6.44 7.11
N GLU A 233 0.52 6.01 5.90
CA GLU A 233 0.72 6.74 4.65
C GLU A 233 -0.57 7.47 4.30
N LEU A 234 -0.56 8.80 4.38
CA LEU A 234 -1.76 9.61 4.35
C LEU A 234 -1.74 10.60 3.17
N GLY A 235 -2.89 11.21 2.89
CA GLY A 235 -2.99 12.28 1.91
C GLY A 235 -2.28 13.56 2.36
N GLY A 236 -2.02 14.43 1.41
CA GLY A 236 -1.40 15.73 1.60
C GLY A 236 -2.13 16.86 0.87
N LYS A 237 -1.70 18.09 1.13
CA LYS A 237 -2.14 19.33 0.48
C LYS A 237 -0.90 19.98 -0.14
N SER A 238 -0.34 19.33 -1.17
CA SER A 238 0.94 19.72 -1.78
C SER A 238 0.78 20.98 -2.64
N PRO A 239 1.48 22.10 -2.33
CA PRO A 239 1.49 23.30 -3.17
C PRO A 239 2.44 23.16 -4.36
N ALA A 240 2.07 23.79 -5.49
CA ALA A 240 3.02 24.19 -6.50
C ALA A 240 3.28 25.70 -6.35
N ILE A 241 4.52 26.09 -6.17
CA ILE A 241 4.92 27.49 -6.03
C ILE A 241 5.64 27.90 -7.30
N ILE A 242 5.11 28.91 -8.02
CA ILE A 242 5.68 29.43 -9.26
C ILE A 242 6.43 30.73 -8.94
N ASP A 243 7.75 30.72 -9.19
CA ASP A 243 8.56 31.93 -9.12
C ASP A 243 8.12 32.92 -10.22
N PRO A 244 8.03 34.23 -9.95
CA PRO A 244 7.63 35.23 -10.94
C PRO A 244 8.46 35.24 -12.23
N ASP A 245 9.71 34.82 -12.16
CA ASP A 245 10.63 34.77 -13.29
C ASP A 245 10.59 33.41 -14.02
N TYR A 246 9.77 32.45 -13.57
CA TYR A 246 9.64 31.16 -14.23
C TYR A 246 8.67 31.22 -15.41
N ASP A 247 8.94 30.46 -16.47
CA ASP A 247 8.09 30.32 -17.66
C ASP A 247 6.70 29.76 -17.27
N LEU A 248 5.66 30.59 -17.37
CA LEU A 248 4.30 30.25 -17.00
C LEU A 248 3.69 29.16 -17.87
N ALA A 249 3.95 29.15 -19.18
CA ALA A 249 3.45 28.13 -20.08
C ALA A 249 3.99 26.75 -19.70
N LYS A 250 5.28 26.67 -19.40
CA LYS A 250 5.95 25.45 -18.94
C LYS A 250 5.50 25.02 -17.54
N ALA A 251 5.22 25.97 -16.65
CA ALA A 251 4.66 25.69 -15.34
C ALA A 251 3.25 25.08 -15.49
N ALA A 252 2.38 25.69 -16.30
CA ALA A 252 1.04 25.20 -16.57
C ALA A 252 1.05 23.80 -17.18
N GLU A 253 1.88 23.55 -18.20
CA GLU A 253 2.06 22.24 -18.82
C GLU A 253 2.38 21.15 -17.79
N ARG A 254 3.40 21.37 -16.95
CA ARG A 254 3.84 20.38 -15.93
C ARG A 254 2.81 20.15 -14.85
N ILE A 255 2.19 21.22 -14.37
CA ILE A 255 1.16 21.14 -13.32
C ILE A 255 -0.07 20.42 -13.86
N MET A 256 -0.54 20.77 -15.07
CA MET A 256 -1.72 20.17 -15.67
C MET A 256 -1.49 18.70 -16.03
N PHE A 257 -0.33 18.34 -16.56
CA PHE A 257 0.03 16.94 -16.78
C PHE A 257 -0.04 16.11 -15.48
N ALA A 258 0.63 16.59 -14.41
CA ALA A 258 0.62 15.91 -13.12
C ALA A 258 -0.80 15.84 -12.53
N LYS A 259 -1.59 16.91 -12.68
CA LYS A 259 -2.97 16.99 -12.16
C LYS A 259 -3.96 16.07 -12.88
N GLN A 260 -3.77 15.82 -14.18
CA GLN A 260 -4.64 14.93 -14.95
C GLN A 260 -4.30 13.46 -14.76
N PHE A 261 -3.06 13.14 -14.41
CA PHE A 261 -2.63 11.76 -14.16
C PHE A 261 -3.49 11.10 -13.07
N ASN A 262 -4.05 9.94 -13.38
CA ASN A 262 -5.03 9.22 -12.55
C ASN A 262 -6.23 10.08 -12.12
N ALA A 263 -6.70 10.97 -12.99
CA ALA A 263 -7.75 11.97 -12.71
C ALA A 263 -7.47 12.80 -11.43
N GLY A 264 -6.21 13.04 -11.11
CA GLY A 264 -5.81 13.79 -9.93
C GLY A 264 -5.80 13.00 -8.60
N GLN A 265 -6.11 11.70 -8.64
CA GLN A 265 -6.30 10.86 -7.46
C GLN A 265 -4.97 10.33 -6.91
N ILE A 266 -4.08 11.25 -6.53
CA ILE A 266 -2.72 10.96 -6.05
C ILE A 266 -2.50 11.69 -4.73
N CYS A 267 -1.98 10.99 -3.72
CA CYS A 267 -1.72 11.54 -2.38
C CYS A 267 -0.75 12.71 -2.34
N VAL A 268 0.18 12.77 -3.31
CA VAL A 268 1.22 13.81 -3.47
C VAL A 268 0.94 14.75 -4.65
N ASN A 269 -0.26 14.72 -5.23
CA ASN A 269 -0.60 15.58 -6.36
C ASN A 269 -0.64 17.05 -5.98
N VAL A 270 -0.44 17.93 -6.95
CA VAL A 270 -0.63 19.36 -6.78
C VAL A 270 -2.08 19.63 -6.34
N ASP A 271 -2.25 20.15 -5.13
CA ASP A 271 -3.56 20.47 -4.56
C ASP A 271 -3.95 21.92 -4.89
N TYR A 272 -3.00 22.84 -4.76
CA TYR A 272 -3.19 24.24 -5.10
C TYR A 272 -1.90 24.86 -5.67
N VAL A 273 -2.07 25.98 -6.37
CA VAL A 273 -0.97 26.70 -7.02
C VAL A 273 -0.84 28.09 -6.41
N MET A 274 0.37 28.47 -6.05
CA MET A 274 0.74 29.83 -5.67
C MET A 274 1.43 30.49 -6.86
N VAL A 275 0.79 31.50 -7.45
CA VAL A 275 1.29 32.28 -8.57
C VAL A 275 1.23 33.77 -8.22
N HIS A 276 2.14 34.58 -8.76
CA HIS A 276 2.10 36.03 -8.53
C HIS A 276 0.78 36.62 -9.08
N LYS A 277 0.18 37.54 -8.32
CA LYS A 277 -1.15 38.07 -8.64
C LYS A 277 -1.28 38.64 -10.05
N SER A 278 -0.23 39.30 -10.56
CA SER A 278 -0.22 39.87 -11.91
C SER A 278 -0.16 38.83 -13.02
N GLN A 279 0.15 37.58 -12.72
CA GLN A 279 0.32 36.47 -13.67
C GLN A 279 -0.82 35.46 -13.60
N LEU A 280 -1.81 35.70 -12.74
CA LEU A 280 -2.89 34.73 -12.50
C LEU A 280 -3.70 34.43 -13.76
N ASP A 281 -4.14 35.47 -14.47
CA ASP A 281 -4.99 35.32 -15.66
C ASP A 281 -4.22 34.61 -16.79
N GLU A 282 -2.97 34.99 -17.02
CA GLU A 282 -2.09 34.35 -17.99
C GLU A 282 -1.86 32.86 -17.65
N PHE A 283 -1.65 32.53 -16.39
CA PHE A 283 -1.49 31.14 -15.95
C PHE A 283 -2.77 30.33 -16.20
N ILE A 284 -3.97 30.89 -15.94
CA ILE A 284 -5.26 30.25 -16.20
C ILE A 284 -5.44 30.01 -17.70
N ASP A 285 -5.07 30.98 -18.54
CA ASP A 285 -5.14 30.86 -20.00
C ASP A 285 -4.26 29.72 -20.51
N HIS A 286 -3.02 29.61 -20.02
CA HIS A 286 -2.12 28.50 -20.35
C HIS A 286 -2.69 27.14 -19.90
N CYS A 287 -3.23 27.03 -18.69
CA CYS A 287 -3.87 25.80 -18.21
C CYS A 287 -5.06 25.41 -19.09
N THR A 288 -5.92 26.39 -19.45
CA THR A 288 -7.10 26.18 -20.28
C THR A 288 -6.71 25.72 -21.69
N ALA A 289 -5.71 26.36 -22.29
CA ALA A 289 -5.18 25.97 -23.60
C ALA A 289 -4.63 24.55 -23.59
N TRP A 290 -3.85 24.20 -22.55
CA TRP A 290 -3.29 22.88 -22.39
C TRP A 290 -4.39 21.80 -22.30
N LEU A 291 -5.43 22.02 -21.49
CA LEU A 291 -6.58 21.10 -21.35
C LEU A 291 -7.29 20.87 -22.68
N LYS A 292 -7.60 21.95 -23.43
CA LYS A 292 -8.26 21.84 -24.73
C LYS A 292 -7.48 21.03 -25.76
N THR A 293 -6.14 21.05 -25.66
CA THR A 293 -5.27 20.36 -26.60
C THR A 293 -5.03 18.90 -26.19
N ASN A 294 -4.82 18.64 -24.90
CA ASN A 294 -4.31 17.35 -24.42
C ASN A 294 -5.39 16.44 -23.82
N VAL A 295 -6.55 17.01 -23.43
CA VAL A 295 -7.66 16.26 -22.82
C VAL A 295 -8.98 16.64 -23.49
N PRO A 296 -9.13 16.42 -24.82
CA PRO A 296 -10.31 16.86 -25.56
C PRO A 296 -11.57 16.06 -25.24
N THR A 297 -11.42 14.81 -24.79
CA THR A 297 -12.54 13.92 -24.43
C THR A 297 -12.06 12.91 -23.37
N ILE A 298 -13.01 12.47 -22.52
CA ILE A 298 -12.76 11.42 -21.53
C ILE A 298 -12.95 9.99 -22.09
N ASN A 299 -13.40 9.87 -23.34
CA ASN A 299 -13.76 8.59 -23.96
C ASN A 299 -12.69 8.04 -24.92
N SER A 300 -11.54 8.69 -25.03
CA SER A 300 -10.40 8.24 -25.84
C SER A 300 -9.18 8.04 -24.96
N ASP A 301 -8.53 6.88 -25.15
CA ASP A 301 -7.21 6.61 -24.59
C ASP A 301 -6.15 7.50 -25.21
#